data_da7f7028a1667eb449c2d496e2109364
#
_entry.id   da7f7028a1667eb449c2d496e2109364
#
_cell.length_a   1.000
_cell.length_b   1.000
_cell.length_c   1.000
_cell.angle_alpha   90.00
_cell.angle_beta   90.00
_cell.angle_gamma   90.00
#
_symmetry.space_group_name_H-M   'P 1'
#
loop_
_entity.id
_entity.type
_entity.pdbx_description
1 polymer ?
#
loop_
_entity_poly.entity_id
_entity_poly.type
_entity_poly.pdbx_seq_one_letter_code
_entity_poly.pdbx_strand_id
1 'polypeptide(L)'
;MIAMRIYQVIISFEVLSELEAMAKYIASIYRPESGHNYVNRVLGQLAALSYSADAYQHSRFALAKAIHPKAKTISIINHKWTVVFHIDGDFVIVDKIIPSKSMH
;
A
#
# COMPACT_ATOMS: atom_id res chain seq x y z
N MET A 1 23.24 -12.68 -15.54
CA MET A 1 22.63 -11.46 -14.92
C MET A 1 21.14 -11.67 -14.78
N ILE A 2 20.62 -11.47 -13.58
CA ILE A 2 19.18 -11.58 -13.37
C ILE A 2 18.55 -10.22 -13.68
N ALA A 3 17.66 -10.20 -14.69
CA ALA A 3 16.94 -9.00 -15.01
C ALA A 3 15.91 -8.70 -13.91
N MET A 4 15.98 -7.51 -13.34
CA MET A 4 14.98 -7.05 -12.37
C MET A 4 13.70 -6.70 -13.11
N ARG A 5 12.58 -7.32 -12.70
CA ARG A 5 11.28 -7.01 -13.27
C ARG A 5 10.74 -5.73 -12.64
N ILE A 6 10.32 -4.81 -13.49
CA ILE A 6 9.73 -3.55 -13.05
C ILE A 6 8.24 -3.59 -13.37
N TYR A 7 7.42 -3.27 -12.37
CA TYR A 7 5.97 -3.21 -12.50
C TYR A 7 5.50 -1.76 -12.55
N GLN A 8 4.36 -1.57 -13.17
CA GLN A 8 3.60 -0.33 -13.03
C GLN A 8 2.67 -0.48 -11.82
N VAL A 9 2.75 0.45 -10.87
CA VAL A 9 1.92 0.41 -9.66
C VAL A 9 0.61 1.15 -9.92
N ILE A 10 -0.50 0.46 -9.70
CA ILE A 10 -1.84 1.01 -9.84
C ILE A 10 -2.47 1.04 -8.44
N ILE A 11 -2.91 2.21 -8.02
CA ILE A 11 -3.54 2.39 -6.71
C ILE A 11 -5.05 2.41 -6.92
N SER A 12 -5.77 1.54 -6.21
CA SER A 12 -7.21 1.46 -6.32
C SER A 12 -7.88 2.76 -5.88
N PHE A 13 -9.09 3.00 -6.38
CA PHE A 13 -9.88 4.16 -5.97
C PHE A 13 -10.13 4.16 -4.46
N GLU A 14 -10.37 3.00 -3.88
CA GLU A 14 -10.58 2.85 -2.44
C GLU A 14 -9.37 3.34 -1.64
N VAL A 15 -8.16 2.96 -2.06
CA VAL A 15 -6.92 3.41 -1.41
C VAL A 15 -6.72 4.91 -1.58
N LEU A 16 -6.99 5.45 -2.77
CA LEU A 16 -6.89 6.89 -3.01
C LEU A 16 -7.83 7.67 -2.08
N SER A 17 -9.05 7.17 -1.88
CA SER A 17 -10.02 7.78 -0.96
C SER A 17 -9.54 7.74 0.48
N GLU A 18 -8.93 6.62 0.91
CA GLU A 18 -8.34 6.50 2.24
C GLU A 18 -7.18 7.49 2.45
N LEU A 19 -6.34 7.65 1.44
CA LEU A 19 -5.22 8.60 1.51
C LEU A 19 -5.72 10.04 1.61
N GLU A 20 -6.78 10.37 0.89
CA GLU A 20 -7.40 11.69 0.97
C GLU A 20 -7.97 11.94 2.38
N ALA A 21 -8.63 10.95 2.96
CA ALA A 21 -9.15 11.03 4.32
C ALA A 21 -8.04 11.21 5.35
N MET A 22 -6.93 10.47 5.20
CA MET A 22 -5.75 10.62 6.06
C MET A 22 -5.17 12.04 5.99
N ALA A 23 -5.05 12.58 4.79
CA ALA A 23 -4.52 13.93 4.60
C ALA A 23 -5.37 14.97 5.30
N LYS A 24 -6.69 14.87 5.15
CA LYS A 24 -7.63 15.79 5.79
C LYS A 24 -7.58 15.69 7.32
N TYR A 25 -7.51 14.46 7.84
CA TYR A 25 -7.45 14.23 9.27
C TYR A 25 -6.19 14.86 9.88
N ILE A 26 -5.02 14.61 9.29
CA ILE A 26 -3.77 15.12 9.78
C ILE A 26 -3.70 16.66 9.64
N ALA A 27 -4.21 17.19 8.55
CA ALA A 27 -4.27 18.63 8.34
C ALA A 27 -5.15 19.33 9.37
N SER A 28 -6.21 18.66 9.85
CA SER A 28 -7.10 19.21 10.86
C SER A 28 -6.47 19.28 12.26
N ILE A 29 -5.49 18.39 12.54
CA ILE A 29 -4.83 18.32 13.85
C ILE A 29 -3.56 19.15 13.88
N TYR A 30 -2.82 19.19 12.79
CA TYR A 30 -1.53 19.87 12.70
C TYR A 30 -1.60 21.05 11.73
N ARG A 31 -1.05 20.88 10.53
CA ARG A 31 -1.02 21.87 9.48
C ARG A 31 -1.43 21.23 8.16
N PRO A 32 -1.94 22.01 7.19
CA PRO A 32 -2.25 21.45 5.85
C PRO A 32 -1.06 20.74 5.22
N GLU A 33 0.16 21.30 5.35
CA GLU A 33 1.36 20.69 4.81
C GLU A 33 1.67 19.32 5.44
N SER A 34 1.35 19.14 6.73
CA SER A 34 1.58 17.87 7.43
C SER A 34 0.77 16.74 6.83
N GLY A 35 -0.49 16.99 6.47
CA GLY A 35 -1.32 16.02 5.79
C GLY A 35 -0.75 15.65 4.43
N HIS A 36 -0.35 16.65 3.66
CA HIS A 36 0.25 16.46 2.35
C HIS A 36 1.56 15.67 2.42
N ASN A 37 2.43 16.02 3.36
CA ASN A 37 3.71 15.34 3.55
C ASN A 37 3.52 13.88 3.97
N TYR A 38 2.53 13.60 4.82
CA TYR A 38 2.23 12.24 5.25
C TYR A 38 1.79 11.37 4.08
N VAL A 39 0.87 11.87 3.25
CA VAL A 39 0.41 11.15 2.06
C VAL A 39 1.55 10.94 1.07
N ASN A 40 2.42 11.92 0.89
CA ASN A 40 3.58 11.76 0.02
C ASN A 40 4.53 10.66 0.50
N ARG A 41 4.70 10.50 1.82
CA ARG A 41 5.48 9.38 2.38
C ARG A 41 4.83 8.04 2.05
N VAL A 42 3.52 7.94 2.22
CA VAL A 42 2.79 6.71 1.88
C VAL A 42 2.94 6.40 0.40
N LEU A 43 2.71 7.38 -0.47
CA LEU A 43 2.83 7.18 -1.92
C LEU A 43 4.25 6.77 -2.33
N GLY A 44 5.27 7.34 -1.69
CA GLY A 44 6.66 6.94 -1.94
C GLY A 44 6.93 5.49 -1.60
N GLN A 45 6.38 5.00 -0.49
CA GLN A 45 6.53 3.60 -0.09
C GLN A 45 5.73 2.66 -0.99
N LEU A 46 4.55 3.08 -1.47
CA LEU A 46 3.79 2.30 -2.46
C LEU A 46 4.50 2.25 -3.81
N ALA A 47 5.09 3.36 -4.23
CA ALA A 47 5.82 3.42 -5.50
C ALA A 47 7.01 2.46 -5.52
N ALA A 48 7.63 2.18 -4.38
CA ALA A 48 8.73 1.23 -4.29
C ALA A 48 8.33 -0.19 -4.68
N LEU A 49 7.04 -0.53 -4.66
CA LEU A 49 6.55 -1.83 -5.12
C LEU A 49 6.81 -2.06 -6.61
N SER A 50 7.09 -1.00 -7.38
CA SER A 50 7.42 -1.13 -8.80
C SER A 50 8.62 -2.07 -9.03
N TYR A 51 9.54 -2.15 -8.09
CA TYR A 51 10.72 -3.00 -8.20
C TYR A 51 10.87 -4.02 -7.07
N SER A 52 10.05 -3.95 -6.02
CA SER A 52 10.18 -4.83 -4.85
C SER A 52 9.06 -5.86 -4.71
N ALA A 53 8.00 -5.77 -5.51
CA ALA A 53 6.80 -6.60 -5.33
C ALA A 53 7.10 -8.10 -5.33
N ASP A 54 8.03 -8.55 -6.18
CA ASP A 54 8.39 -9.98 -6.28
C ASP A 54 9.09 -10.51 -5.03
N ALA A 55 9.67 -9.64 -4.20
CA ALA A 55 10.37 -10.04 -3.00
C ALA A 55 9.44 -10.58 -1.90
N TYR A 56 8.15 -10.29 -2.01
CA TYR A 56 7.17 -10.65 -1.00
C TYR A 56 6.43 -11.92 -1.37
N GLN A 57 6.17 -12.77 -0.37
CA GLN A 57 5.39 -13.98 -0.54
C GLN A 57 3.89 -13.67 -0.44
N HIS A 58 3.06 -14.61 -0.90
CA HIS A 58 1.62 -14.51 -0.71
C HIS A 58 1.28 -14.42 0.78
N SER A 59 0.32 -13.57 1.10
CA SER A 59 -0.06 -13.30 2.49
C SER A 59 -0.70 -14.52 3.15
N ARG A 60 -0.43 -14.67 4.45
CA ARG A 60 -1.09 -15.67 5.30
C ARG A 60 -2.31 -15.09 6.04
N PHE A 61 -2.50 -13.77 5.97
CA PHE A 61 -3.63 -13.14 6.64
C PHE A 61 -4.95 -13.51 5.94
N ALA A 62 -5.91 -13.98 6.72
CA ALA A 62 -7.24 -14.33 6.18
C ALA A 62 -7.92 -13.13 5.53
N LEU A 63 -7.77 -11.94 6.16
CA LEU A 63 -8.33 -10.71 5.63
C LEU A 63 -7.77 -10.37 4.25
N ALA A 64 -6.46 -10.51 4.06
CA ALA A 64 -5.84 -10.27 2.76
C ALA A 64 -6.30 -11.27 1.71
N LYS A 65 -6.38 -12.54 2.06
CA LYS A 65 -6.85 -13.60 1.14
C LYS A 65 -8.30 -13.38 0.72
N ALA A 66 -9.12 -12.80 1.60
CA ALA A 66 -10.50 -12.47 1.30
C ALA A 66 -10.60 -11.34 0.27
N ILE A 67 -9.60 -10.44 0.22
CA ILE A 67 -9.54 -9.36 -0.76
C ILE A 67 -9.12 -9.89 -2.13
N HIS A 68 -8.09 -10.75 -2.17
CA HIS A 68 -7.62 -11.36 -3.41
C HIS A 68 -6.89 -12.68 -3.10
N PRO A 69 -7.12 -13.74 -3.88
CA PRO A 69 -6.49 -15.06 -3.61
C PRO A 69 -4.96 -15.03 -3.71
N LYS A 70 -4.41 -14.11 -4.47
CA LYS A 70 -2.94 -13.95 -4.62
C LYS A 70 -2.41 -12.74 -3.87
N ALA A 71 -3.15 -12.27 -2.86
CA ALA A 71 -2.76 -11.09 -2.10
C ALA A 71 -1.42 -11.25 -1.42
N LYS A 72 -0.66 -10.16 -1.44
CA LYS A 72 0.58 -9.98 -0.69
C LYS A 72 0.39 -8.81 0.25
N THR A 73 1.16 -8.75 1.33
CA THR A 73 1.08 -7.66 2.29
C THR A 73 2.45 -7.13 2.62
N ILE A 74 2.52 -5.82 2.84
CA ILE A 74 3.70 -5.15 3.40
C ILE A 74 3.25 -4.18 4.49
N SER A 75 4.12 -3.95 5.46
CA SER A 75 3.94 -2.89 6.45
C SER A 75 4.64 -1.64 5.99
N ILE A 76 3.99 -0.50 6.15
CA ILE A 76 4.55 0.82 5.83
C ILE A 76 4.37 1.77 7.00
N ILE A 77 5.07 2.91 6.94
CA ILE A 77 5.03 3.97 7.96
C ILE A 77 5.27 3.37 9.36
N ASN A 78 6.46 2.81 9.56
CA ASN A 78 6.87 2.21 10.83
C ASN A 78 5.87 1.17 11.35
N HIS A 79 5.42 0.28 10.46
CA HIS A 79 4.47 -0.80 10.75
C HIS A 79 3.07 -0.35 11.17
N LYS A 80 2.76 0.93 10.97
CA LYS A 80 1.45 1.47 11.33
C LYS A 80 0.33 1.00 10.40
N TRP A 81 0.67 0.85 9.11
CA TRP A 81 -0.29 0.47 8.08
C TRP A 81 0.15 -0.79 7.38
N THR A 82 -0.79 -1.63 7.00
CA THR A 82 -0.57 -2.80 6.16
C THR A 82 -1.22 -2.55 4.81
N VAL A 83 -0.43 -2.70 3.76
CA VAL A 83 -0.89 -2.55 2.38
C VAL A 83 -1.14 -3.94 1.82
N VAL A 84 -2.32 -4.14 1.24
CA VAL A 84 -2.68 -5.37 0.55
C VAL A 84 -2.61 -5.11 -0.95
N PHE A 85 -1.81 -5.91 -1.64
CA PHE A 85 -1.61 -5.77 -3.08
C PHE A 85 -1.50 -7.14 -3.74
N HIS A 86 -1.66 -7.16 -5.06
CA HIS A 86 -1.40 -8.37 -5.85
C HIS A 86 -0.75 -7.98 -7.16
N ILE A 87 -0.11 -8.96 -7.80
CA ILE A 87 0.53 -8.77 -9.10
C ILE A 87 -0.41 -9.32 -10.17
N ASP A 88 -0.67 -8.52 -11.20
CA ASP A 88 -1.47 -8.91 -12.35
C ASP A 88 -0.69 -8.50 -13.61
N GLY A 89 -0.05 -9.49 -14.26
CA GLY A 89 0.80 -9.25 -15.43
C GLY A 89 1.93 -8.29 -15.10
N ASP A 90 1.96 -7.15 -15.77
CA ASP A 90 2.99 -6.11 -15.58
C ASP A 90 2.60 -5.08 -14.51
N PHE A 91 1.51 -5.33 -13.81
CA PHE A 91 0.96 -4.37 -12.85
C PHE A 91 1.02 -4.90 -11.44
N VAL A 92 1.32 -3.99 -10.51
CA VAL A 92 1.06 -4.20 -9.07
C VAL A 92 -0.19 -3.41 -8.75
N ILE A 93 -1.22 -4.11 -8.30
CA ILE A 93 -2.50 -3.50 -7.94
C ILE A 93 -2.54 -3.35 -6.43
N VAL A 94 -2.58 -2.11 -5.95
CA VAL A 94 -2.71 -1.83 -4.51
C VAL A 94 -4.19 -1.81 -4.18
N ASP A 95 -4.66 -2.85 -3.48
CA ASP A 95 -6.08 -3.10 -3.25
C ASP A 95 -6.61 -2.38 -2.03
N LYS A 96 -5.86 -2.42 -0.92
CA LYS A 96 -6.29 -1.85 0.36
C LYS A 96 -5.12 -1.38 1.20
N ILE A 97 -5.42 -0.42 2.06
CA ILE A 97 -4.52 0.00 3.14
C ILE A 97 -5.31 -0.10 4.45
N ILE A 98 -4.78 -0.84 5.42
CA ILE A 98 -5.50 -1.22 6.63
C ILE A 98 -4.61 -0.93 7.84
N PRO A 99 -5.14 -0.39 8.95
CA PRO A 99 -4.34 -0.28 10.17
C PRO A 99 -3.77 -1.64 10.55
N SER A 100 -2.46 -1.72 10.80
CA SER A 100 -1.80 -3.00 11.05
C SER A 100 -2.38 -3.74 12.26
N LYS A 101 -2.86 -3.02 13.26
CA LYS A 101 -3.54 -3.60 14.42
C LYS A 101 -4.84 -4.34 14.07
N SER A 102 -5.40 -4.08 12.89
CA SER A 102 -6.66 -4.71 12.42
C SER A 102 -6.40 -5.90 11.50
N MET A 103 -5.15 -6.21 11.19
CA MET A 103 -4.81 -7.35 10.33
C MET A 103 -4.87 -8.68 11.08
N HIS A 104 -5.52 -9.65 10.44
CA HIS A 104 -5.61 -11.02 10.96
C HIS A 104 -5.93 -12.02 9.85
#